data_091934631749fd27083b4161116f4b33
#
_entry.id   091934631749fd27083b4161116f4b33
#
_cell.length_a   1.000
_cell.length_b   1.000
_cell.length_c   1.000
_cell.angle_alpha   90.00
_cell.angle_beta   90.00
_cell.angle_gamma   90.00
#
_symmetry.space_group_name_H-M   'P 1'
#
loop_
_entity.id
_entity.type
_entity.pdbx_description
1 polymer ?
#
loop_
_entity_poly.entity_id
_entity_poly.type
_entity_poly.pdbx_seq_one_letter_code
_entity_poly.pdbx_strand_id
1 'polypeptide(L)'
;MAESYSKAGVNLEAGYESVRLIKKHIARTARLGMMGNIGSFGGMFDLSLLNMKEPVLVSGTDGVGTKLKLAFMMDKHDTIGQDAVAMCVNDVLAQGAAPLFFLDYIAVGKNDPKKIEQIVKGVADGCVLSDCALIGGETAEMPDMYDIDEYDIAGFTVGAVEKSKLIDGSKVNVGDLLVGISSSGVHSNGFSLVRKIIFKDNKLDLKQHYDELGGTLGDTLLTPTRIYVKPVLELLKNIDIHAICHITGGGFDENIPRVLHDGQGIYIKEGSWTIPPIFPFLEKYGQVPHREMFNIFNMGVGMILVVDPKDEQQTLSMLKELGEKASVIGRVTDKEGVEIDLL
;
A
#
# COMPACT_ATOMS: atom_id res chain seq x y z
N MET A 1 31.51 23.98 10.56
CA MET A 1 30.81 23.25 9.47
C MET A 1 31.69 23.22 8.23
N ALA A 2 31.61 22.17 7.43
CA ALA A 2 32.36 22.10 6.18
C ALA A 2 31.74 23.04 5.15
N GLU A 3 32.27 24.26 5.07
CA GLU A 3 31.81 25.33 4.15
C GLU A 3 31.76 24.86 2.69
N SER A 4 32.67 23.95 2.33
CA SER A 4 32.73 23.31 1.01
C SER A 4 31.49 22.44 0.72
N TYR A 5 30.92 21.78 1.73
CA TYR A 5 29.74 20.93 1.59
C TYR A 5 28.46 21.78 1.37
N SER A 6 28.37 22.91 2.08
CA SER A 6 27.28 23.88 1.88
C SER A 6 27.34 24.52 0.48
N LYS A 7 28.55 24.78 -0.04
CA LYS A 7 28.74 25.27 -1.42
C LYS A 7 28.37 24.25 -2.50
N ALA A 8 28.37 22.95 -2.14
CA ALA A 8 27.93 21.85 -3.01
C ALA A 8 26.41 21.59 -2.91
N GLY A 9 25.65 22.42 -2.19
CA GLY A 9 24.19 22.33 -2.10
C GLY A 9 23.65 21.46 -0.97
N VAL A 10 24.53 20.90 -0.10
CA VAL A 10 24.10 20.01 1.02
C VAL A 10 24.04 20.80 2.33
N ASN A 11 22.88 20.76 3.01
CA ASN A 11 22.65 21.46 4.27
C ASN A 11 22.60 20.51 5.48
N LEU A 12 23.75 20.34 6.15
CA LEU A 12 23.88 19.46 7.33
C LEU A 12 22.97 19.88 8.50
N GLU A 13 22.76 21.19 8.73
CA GLU A 13 21.92 21.68 9.82
C GLU A 13 20.45 21.31 9.57
N ALA A 14 19.97 21.43 8.33
CA ALA A 14 18.66 20.97 7.95
C ALA A 14 18.51 19.44 8.19
N GLY A 15 19.55 18.67 7.89
CA GLY A 15 19.57 17.24 8.20
C GLY A 15 19.41 16.94 9.71
N TYR A 16 20.16 17.62 10.58
CA TYR A 16 20.02 17.47 12.03
C TYR A 16 18.66 17.90 12.54
N GLU A 17 18.09 18.98 11.99
CA GLU A 17 16.76 19.45 12.36
C GLU A 17 15.67 18.45 11.89
N SER A 18 15.78 17.91 10.69
CA SER A 18 14.90 16.84 10.21
C SER A 18 14.88 15.66 11.20
N VAL A 19 16.06 15.15 11.58
CA VAL A 19 16.19 14.05 12.57
C VAL A 19 15.54 14.43 13.90
N ARG A 20 15.70 15.67 14.35
CA ARG A 20 15.05 16.15 15.61
C ARG A 20 13.53 16.11 15.53
N LEU A 21 12.97 16.57 14.42
CA LEU A 21 11.52 16.67 14.22
C LEU A 21 10.85 15.30 14.09
N ILE A 22 11.48 14.34 13.40
CA ILE A 22 10.88 13.02 13.15
C ILE A 22 10.85 12.10 14.38
N LYS A 23 11.72 12.31 15.39
CA LYS A 23 11.83 11.43 16.58
C LYS A 23 10.51 11.14 17.28
N LYS A 24 9.64 12.15 17.43
CA LYS A 24 8.33 11.99 18.07
C LYS A 24 7.38 11.09 17.28
N HIS A 25 7.46 11.10 15.94
CA HIS A 25 6.64 10.25 15.08
C HIS A 25 7.13 8.80 15.14
N ILE A 26 8.44 8.60 15.07
CA ILE A 26 9.06 7.27 15.13
C ILE A 26 8.79 6.59 16.48
N ALA A 27 8.85 7.33 17.57
CA ALA A 27 8.56 6.80 18.91
C ALA A 27 7.16 6.17 19.05
N ARG A 28 6.19 6.59 18.21
CA ARG A 28 4.82 6.04 18.19
C ARG A 28 4.78 4.62 17.60
N THR A 29 5.79 4.22 16.84
CA THR A 29 5.86 2.91 16.18
C THR A 29 6.56 1.85 17.03
N ALA A 30 6.98 2.20 18.25
CA ALA A 30 7.67 1.28 19.13
C ALA A 30 6.79 0.08 19.47
N ARG A 31 7.37 -1.12 19.32
CA ARG A 31 6.69 -2.38 19.62
C ARG A 31 7.66 -3.40 20.23
N LEU A 32 7.09 -4.50 20.72
CA LEU A 32 7.86 -5.64 21.22
C LEU A 32 8.79 -6.19 20.12
N GLY A 33 10.04 -6.42 20.45
CA GLY A 33 11.09 -6.88 19.53
C GLY A 33 11.98 -5.76 19.02
N MET A 34 11.54 -4.51 19.00
CA MET A 34 12.42 -3.38 18.63
C MET A 34 13.56 -3.23 19.65
N MET A 35 14.79 -3.17 19.17
CA MET A 35 16.00 -3.01 20.00
C MET A 35 16.75 -1.74 19.62
N GLY A 36 17.38 -1.12 20.64
CA GLY A 36 18.21 0.06 20.43
C GLY A 36 17.43 1.35 20.20
N ASN A 37 18.17 2.41 19.85
CA ASN A 37 17.65 3.73 19.55
C ASN A 37 17.94 4.09 18.09
N ILE A 38 17.10 4.95 17.50
CA ILE A 38 17.33 5.51 16.18
C ILE A 38 18.63 6.33 16.18
N GLY A 39 19.42 6.16 15.10
CA GLY A 39 20.72 6.81 14.92
C GLY A 39 21.92 5.90 15.12
N SER A 40 21.71 4.58 15.35
CA SER A 40 22.77 3.57 15.21
C SER A 40 22.96 3.22 13.72
N PHE A 41 24.03 2.47 13.41
CA PHE A 41 24.34 2.06 12.02
C PHE A 41 23.27 1.16 11.39
N GLY A 42 22.44 0.49 12.19
CA GLY A 42 21.36 -0.37 11.68
C GLY A 42 20.24 -0.53 12.69
N GLY A 43 19.04 -0.81 12.19
CA GLY A 43 17.90 -1.19 13.01
C GLY A 43 18.02 -2.64 13.47
N MET A 44 17.70 -2.92 14.73
CA MET A 44 17.74 -4.26 15.30
C MET A 44 16.36 -4.69 15.77
N PHE A 45 16.03 -5.97 15.52
CA PHE A 45 14.77 -6.56 15.95
C PHE A 45 15.02 -7.96 16.52
N ASP A 46 14.51 -8.23 17.71
CA ASP A 46 14.66 -9.51 18.40
C ASP A 46 13.56 -10.50 17.96
N LEU A 47 13.93 -11.47 17.14
CA LEU A 47 13.04 -12.51 16.65
C LEU A 47 12.66 -13.54 17.71
N SER A 48 13.45 -13.69 18.80
CA SER A 48 13.17 -14.68 19.84
C SER A 48 11.84 -14.44 20.56
N LEU A 49 11.34 -13.21 20.50
CA LEU A 49 10.08 -12.79 21.13
C LEU A 49 8.82 -13.14 20.31
N LEU A 50 8.98 -13.68 19.10
CA LEU A 50 7.84 -14.00 18.22
C LEU A 50 7.14 -15.34 18.56
N ASN A 51 7.74 -16.17 19.43
CA ASN A 51 7.24 -17.51 19.81
C ASN A 51 6.95 -18.43 18.60
N MET A 52 7.72 -18.29 17.51
CA MET A 52 7.66 -19.15 16.33
C MET A 52 8.66 -20.28 16.44
N LYS A 53 8.28 -21.49 15.98
CA LYS A 53 9.16 -22.67 15.98
C LYS A 53 10.05 -22.68 14.75
N GLU A 54 9.46 -22.42 13.58
CA GLU A 54 10.13 -22.38 12.29
C GLU A 54 9.78 -21.05 11.57
N PRO A 55 10.34 -19.91 12.02
CA PRO A 55 10.02 -18.62 11.44
C PRO A 55 10.53 -18.50 9.99
N VAL A 56 9.67 -18.09 9.08
CA VAL A 56 10.04 -17.67 7.72
C VAL A 56 9.95 -16.17 7.66
N LEU A 57 11.03 -15.51 7.21
CA LEU A 57 11.04 -14.08 6.96
C LEU A 57 10.51 -13.79 5.56
N VAL A 58 9.61 -12.83 5.48
CA VAL A 58 9.06 -12.32 4.22
C VAL A 58 9.41 -10.84 4.13
N SER A 59 9.96 -10.42 3.01
CA SER A 59 10.34 -9.02 2.79
C SER A 59 9.63 -8.43 1.57
N GLY A 60 9.31 -7.15 1.65
CA GLY A 60 8.73 -6.37 0.57
C GLY A 60 9.43 -5.02 0.46
N THR A 61 9.63 -4.54 -0.76
CA THR A 61 10.12 -3.20 -1.04
C THR A 61 9.31 -2.59 -2.16
N ASP A 62 8.91 -1.34 -2.00
CA ASP A 62 8.16 -0.60 -3.00
C ASP A 62 8.30 0.91 -2.76
N GLY A 63 7.92 1.70 -3.77
CA GLY A 63 7.82 3.15 -3.68
C GLY A 63 6.37 3.63 -3.78
N VAL A 64 6.21 4.94 -3.91
CA VAL A 64 4.90 5.58 -4.13
C VAL A 64 4.65 5.83 -5.62
N GLY A 65 5.70 5.97 -6.38
CA GLY A 65 5.63 6.24 -7.81
C GLY A 65 5.10 7.64 -8.14
N THR A 66 4.45 7.76 -9.31
CA THR A 66 4.13 9.09 -9.86
C THR A 66 2.95 9.80 -9.18
N LYS A 67 2.33 9.21 -8.17
CA LYS A 67 1.40 9.89 -7.24
C LYS A 67 2.09 11.06 -6.53
N LEU A 68 3.42 10.97 -6.31
CA LEU A 68 4.23 12.04 -5.71
C LEU A 68 4.07 13.39 -6.43
N LYS A 69 3.91 13.39 -7.75
CA LYS A 69 3.71 14.62 -8.51
C LYS A 69 2.44 15.38 -8.09
N LEU A 70 1.40 14.68 -7.65
CA LEU A 70 0.19 15.30 -7.11
C LEU A 70 0.47 15.91 -5.73
N ALA A 71 1.24 15.21 -4.90
CA ALA A 71 1.65 15.73 -3.59
C ALA A 71 2.45 17.03 -3.72
N PHE A 72 3.37 17.11 -4.70
CA PHE A 72 4.11 18.33 -4.99
C PHE A 72 3.19 19.48 -5.43
N MET A 73 2.26 19.21 -6.35
CA MET A 73 1.32 20.22 -6.86
C MET A 73 0.33 20.71 -5.80
N MET A 74 -0.05 19.85 -4.86
CA MET A 74 -0.98 20.16 -3.76
C MET A 74 -0.26 20.71 -2.52
N ASP A 75 1.07 20.66 -2.48
CA ASP A 75 1.90 20.92 -1.29
C ASP A 75 1.41 20.13 -0.06
N LYS A 76 1.10 18.83 -0.28
CA LYS A 76 0.55 17.94 0.74
C LYS A 76 1.39 16.67 0.81
N HIS A 77 2.15 16.53 1.90
CA HIS A 77 3.19 15.51 2.02
C HIS A 77 2.95 14.50 3.16
N ASP A 78 1.94 14.71 3.98
CA ASP A 78 1.69 13.94 5.20
C ASP A 78 0.98 12.60 4.98
N THR A 79 0.50 12.32 3.75
CA THR A 79 -0.19 11.07 3.39
C THR A 79 0.69 10.08 2.62
N ILE A 80 1.69 10.59 1.90
CA ILE A 80 2.53 9.82 0.98
C ILE A 80 3.36 8.74 1.68
N GLY A 81 3.83 9.03 2.90
CA GLY A 81 4.56 8.03 3.70
C GLY A 81 3.70 6.81 4.03
N GLN A 82 2.39 6.99 4.26
CA GLN A 82 1.48 5.85 4.45
C GLN A 82 1.35 5.02 3.18
N ASP A 83 1.35 5.64 1.98
CA ASP A 83 1.35 4.90 0.72
C ASP A 83 2.58 3.99 0.61
N ALA A 84 3.78 4.50 0.90
CA ALA A 84 5.02 3.71 0.87
C ALA A 84 4.96 2.50 1.81
N VAL A 85 4.47 2.72 3.05
CA VAL A 85 4.31 1.62 4.02
C VAL A 85 3.28 0.61 3.53
N ALA A 86 2.11 1.08 3.08
CA ALA A 86 1.00 0.22 2.66
C ALA A 86 1.40 -0.72 1.51
N MET A 87 2.11 -0.21 0.51
CA MET A 87 2.58 -1.02 -0.62
C MET A 87 3.46 -2.18 -0.16
N CYS A 88 4.39 -1.93 0.77
CA CYS A 88 5.29 -2.95 1.29
C CYS A 88 4.60 -3.93 2.26
N VAL A 89 3.84 -3.44 3.24
CA VAL A 89 3.28 -4.30 4.29
C VAL A 89 2.11 -5.15 3.80
N ASN A 90 1.34 -4.67 2.83
CA ASN A 90 0.27 -5.46 2.22
C ASN A 90 0.82 -6.63 1.39
N ASP A 91 1.97 -6.46 0.73
CA ASP A 91 2.63 -7.55 0.00
C ASP A 91 3.19 -8.62 0.94
N VAL A 92 3.78 -8.19 2.07
CA VAL A 92 4.22 -9.13 3.12
C VAL A 92 3.03 -9.88 3.71
N LEU A 93 1.92 -9.19 3.93
CA LEU A 93 0.67 -9.79 4.40
C LEU A 93 0.12 -10.84 3.42
N ALA A 94 0.29 -10.64 2.10
CA ALA A 94 -0.19 -11.57 1.09
C ALA A 94 0.41 -12.97 1.22
N GLN A 95 1.56 -13.10 1.90
CA GLN A 95 2.17 -14.39 2.24
C GLN A 95 1.77 -14.89 3.66
N GLY A 96 0.79 -14.25 4.32
CA GLY A 96 0.38 -14.57 5.68
C GLY A 96 1.32 -14.06 6.76
N ALA A 97 2.34 -13.27 6.41
CA ALA A 97 3.33 -12.78 7.37
C ALA A 97 2.88 -11.49 8.07
N ALA A 98 3.19 -11.41 9.36
CA ALA A 98 3.02 -10.18 10.14
C ALA A 98 4.23 -9.27 9.93
N PRO A 99 4.06 -8.01 9.46
CA PRO A 99 5.14 -7.06 9.38
C PRO A 99 5.77 -6.83 10.76
N LEU A 100 7.10 -6.81 10.82
CA LEU A 100 7.87 -6.62 12.05
C LEU A 100 8.45 -5.22 12.12
N PHE A 101 9.16 -4.82 11.08
CA PHE A 101 9.82 -3.54 11.00
C PHE A 101 9.85 -2.98 9.58
N PHE A 102 10.03 -1.68 9.51
CA PHE A 102 10.08 -0.89 8.30
C PHE A 102 11.33 0.00 8.29
N LEU A 103 11.85 0.21 7.10
CA LEU A 103 12.91 1.17 6.78
C LEU A 103 12.43 2.02 5.60
N ASP A 104 12.71 3.32 5.63
CA ASP A 104 12.46 4.21 4.51
C ASP A 104 13.77 4.71 3.87
N TYR A 105 13.69 5.04 2.59
CA TYR A 105 14.71 5.81 1.88
C TYR A 105 14.03 7.01 1.24
N ILE A 106 14.44 8.21 1.62
CA ILE A 106 13.91 9.47 1.12
C ILE A 106 15.03 10.22 0.42
N ALA A 107 14.94 10.35 -0.91
CA ALA A 107 15.86 11.14 -1.71
C ALA A 107 15.22 12.48 -2.08
N VAL A 108 15.87 13.61 -1.78
CA VAL A 108 15.31 14.95 -1.97
C VAL A 108 16.26 15.84 -2.78
N GLY A 109 15.72 16.74 -3.59
CA GLY A 109 16.52 17.77 -4.25
C GLY A 109 17.10 18.76 -3.25
N LYS A 110 16.29 19.13 -2.24
CA LYS A 110 16.71 19.97 -1.11
C LYS A 110 16.05 19.50 0.17
N ASN A 111 16.83 19.44 1.24
CA ASN A 111 16.30 19.06 2.55
C ASN A 111 15.53 20.22 3.19
N ASP A 112 14.20 20.11 3.22
CA ASP A 112 13.30 20.93 4.01
C ASP A 112 12.84 20.13 5.24
N PRO A 113 13.28 20.48 6.46
CA PRO A 113 12.96 19.73 7.67
C PRO A 113 11.47 19.56 7.94
N LYS A 114 10.62 20.54 7.57
CA LYS A 114 9.18 20.44 7.76
C LYS A 114 8.54 19.49 6.76
N LYS A 115 9.00 19.50 5.52
CA LYS A 115 8.54 18.58 4.48
C LYS A 115 8.94 17.14 4.85
N ILE A 116 10.19 16.91 5.28
CA ILE A 116 10.66 15.61 5.78
C ILE A 116 9.83 15.15 6.98
N GLU A 117 9.55 16.04 7.95
CA GLU A 117 8.69 15.72 9.09
C GLU A 117 7.31 15.21 8.65
N GLN A 118 6.67 15.87 7.67
CA GLN A 118 5.37 15.44 7.15
C GLN A 118 5.45 14.06 6.48
N ILE A 119 6.46 13.82 5.65
CA ILE A 119 6.65 12.54 4.97
C ILE A 119 6.83 11.42 6.00
N VAL A 120 7.75 11.60 6.97
CA VAL A 120 8.02 10.59 7.99
C VAL A 120 6.86 10.43 8.97
N LYS A 121 6.07 11.49 9.21
CA LYS A 121 4.78 11.35 9.92
C LYS A 121 3.87 10.36 9.21
N GLY A 122 3.71 10.49 7.89
CA GLY A 122 2.92 9.55 7.09
C GLY A 122 3.48 8.11 7.16
N VAL A 123 4.80 7.94 7.10
CA VAL A 123 5.45 6.63 7.30
C VAL A 123 5.11 6.06 8.68
N ALA A 124 5.26 6.87 9.74
CA ALA A 124 4.95 6.43 11.10
C ALA A 124 3.46 6.09 11.28
N ASP A 125 2.56 6.85 10.66
CA ASP A 125 1.12 6.56 10.68
C ASP A 125 0.84 5.20 10.02
N GLY A 126 1.44 4.91 8.88
CA GLY A 126 1.37 3.61 8.22
C GLY A 126 1.93 2.47 9.07
N CYS A 127 3.06 2.69 9.72
CA CYS A 127 3.68 1.72 10.63
C CYS A 127 2.77 1.43 11.84
N VAL A 128 2.14 2.44 12.43
CA VAL A 128 1.16 2.24 13.52
C VAL A 128 -0.06 1.45 13.06
N LEU A 129 -0.57 1.75 11.85
CA LEU A 129 -1.70 1.03 11.27
C LEU A 129 -1.39 -0.45 11.01
N SER A 130 -0.16 -0.78 10.62
CA SER A 130 0.30 -2.15 10.34
C SER A 130 0.92 -2.86 11.54
N ASP A 131 0.99 -2.23 12.71
CA ASP A 131 1.71 -2.74 13.88
C ASP A 131 3.18 -3.08 13.53
N CYS A 132 3.85 -2.22 12.79
CA CYS A 132 5.21 -2.36 12.30
C CYS A 132 6.11 -1.31 12.93
N ALA A 133 7.34 -1.66 13.35
CA ALA A 133 8.26 -0.71 13.94
C ALA A 133 9.05 0.05 12.86
N LEU A 134 9.04 1.37 12.86
CA LEU A 134 9.98 2.16 12.06
C LEU A 134 11.33 2.18 12.80
N ILE A 135 12.27 1.31 12.39
CA ILE A 135 13.52 1.08 13.12
C ILE A 135 14.75 1.80 12.54
N GLY A 136 14.59 2.44 11.40
CA GLY A 136 15.65 3.18 10.72
C GLY A 136 15.17 3.71 9.39
N GLY A 137 16.08 4.33 8.68
CA GLY A 137 15.84 4.91 7.36
C GLY A 137 17.00 5.79 6.95
N GLU A 138 16.92 6.36 5.75
CA GLU A 138 17.93 7.28 5.21
C GLU A 138 17.22 8.46 4.54
N THR A 139 17.74 9.66 4.77
CA THR A 139 17.36 10.87 4.02
C THR A 139 18.58 11.42 3.31
N ALA A 140 18.57 11.35 1.98
CA ALA A 140 19.68 11.80 1.14
C ALA A 140 19.31 13.09 0.40
N GLU A 141 20.07 14.17 0.64
CA GLU A 141 20.00 15.39 -0.16
C GLU A 141 20.83 15.20 -1.42
N MET A 142 20.18 15.26 -2.58
CA MET A 142 20.76 14.91 -3.89
C MET A 142 20.52 16.05 -4.89
N PRO A 143 21.24 17.17 -4.72
CA PRO A 143 21.14 18.31 -5.63
C PRO A 143 21.51 17.86 -7.05
N ASP A 144 20.86 18.46 -8.05
CA ASP A 144 21.02 18.17 -9.47
C ASP A 144 20.51 16.78 -9.94
N MET A 145 20.13 15.88 -9.04
CA MET A 145 19.42 14.64 -9.38
C MET A 145 17.90 14.78 -9.29
N TYR A 146 17.43 15.54 -8.31
CA TYR A 146 16.03 15.88 -8.13
C TYR A 146 15.86 17.39 -8.22
N ASP A 147 14.73 17.86 -8.74
CA ASP A 147 14.37 19.27 -8.68
C ASP A 147 14.23 19.69 -7.21
N ILE A 148 14.46 20.98 -6.94
CA ILE A 148 14.60 21.53 -5.57
C ILE A 148 13.41 21.21 -4.65
N ASP A 149 12.21 21.09 -5.22
CA ASP A 149 10.97 20.81 -4.49
C ASP A 149 10.51 19.36 -4.61
N GLU A 150 11.24 18.52 -5.33
CA GLU A 150 10.91 17.13 -5.59
C GLU A 150 11.67 16.17 -4.68
N TYR A 151 11.08 15.02 -4.48
CA TYR A 151 11.66 13.89 -3.75
C TYR A 151 11.14 12.57 -4.28
N ASP A 152 11.84 11.51 -3.92
CA ASP A 152 11.36 10.14 -4.05
C ASP A 152 11.39 9.45 -2.68
N ILE A 153 10.49 8.48 -2.49
CA ILE A 153 10.41 7.68 -1.29
C ILE A 153 10.22 6.22 -1.65
N ALA A 154 11.04 5.38 -1.04
CA ALA A 154 10.88 3.93 -1.09
C ALA A 154 10.86 3.38 0.34
N GLY A 155 10.15 2.26 0.51
CA GLY A 155 10.08 1.50 1.74
C GLY A 155 10.65 0.12 1.60
N PHE A 156 11.08 -0.43 2.72
CA PHE A 156 11.46 -1.82 2.86
C PHE A 156 10.91 -2.35 4.18
N THR A 157 10.17 -3.45 4.13
CA THR A 157 9.65 -4.11 5.32
C THR A 157 10.10 -5.56 5.40
N VAL A 158 10.24 -6.05 6.60
CA VAL A 158 10.41 -7.46 6.89
C VAL A 158 9.29 -7.88 7.83
N GLY A 159 8.62 -8.97 7.46
CA GLY A 159 7.66 -9.66 8.29
C GLY A 159 8.09 -11.08 8.60
N ALA A 160 7.35 -11.75 9.47
CA ALA A 160 7.56 -13.15 9.78
C ALA A 160 6.25 -13.92 9.81
N VAL A 161 6.33 -15.19 9.45
CA VAL A 161 5.25 -16.16 9.52
C VAL A 161 5.80 -17.51 9.98
N GLU A 162 5.02 -18.26 10.77
CA GLU A 162 5.34 -19.66 11.05
C GLU A 162 5.27 -20.48 9.75
N LYS A 163 6.29 -21.28 9.45
CA LYS A 163 6.42 -22.01 8.17
C LYS A 163 5.17 -22.79 7.79
N SER A 164 4.51 -23.42 8.78
CA SER A 164 3.28 -24.17 8.58
C SER A 164 2.05 -23.31 8.27
N LYS A 165 2.14 -21.98 8.41
CA LYS A 165 1.09 -21.00 8.16
C LYS A 165 1.38 -20.09 6.97
N LEU A 166 2.44 -20.39 6.21
CA LEU A 166 2.76 -19.65 5.00
C LEU A 166 1.62 -19.78 3.99
N ILE A 167 1.21 -18.65 3.42
CA ILE A 167 0.20 -18.59 2.35
C ILE A 167 0.93 -18.44 1.03
N ASP A 168 0.84 -19.48 0.20
CA ASP A 168 1.53 -19.57 -1.10
C ASP A 168 0.60 -19.96 -2.27
N GLY A 169 -0.72 -19.98 -2.01
CA GLY A 169 -1.72 -20.39 -2.99
C GLY A 169 -1.90 -21.91 -3.12
N SER A 170 -1.06 -22.73 -2.49
CA SER A 170 -1.10 -24.20 -2.63
C SER A 170 -2.43 -24.86 -2.23
N LYS A 171 -3.27 -24.15 -1.46
CA LYS A 171 -4.57 -24.62 -1.01
C LYS A 171 -5.73 -24.18 -1.90
N VAL A 172 -5.49 -23.37 -2.93
CA VAL A 172 -6.56 -22.83 -3.77
C VAL A 172 -7.22 -23.93 -4.58
N ASN A 173 -8.54 -24.02 -4.50
CA ASN A 173 -9.34 -25.01 -5.21
C ASN A 173 -10.38 -24.36 -6.10
N VAL A 174 -10.78 -25.06 -7.16
CA VAL A 174 -11.95 -24.68 -7.97
C VAL A 174 -13.20 -24.66 -7.07
N GLY A 175 -13.94 -23.55 -7.13
CA GLY A 175 -15.11 -23.32 -6.28
C GLY A 175 -14.84 -22.43 -5.08
N ASP A 176 -13.57 -22.18 -4.71
CA ASP A 176 -13.23 -21.21 -3.66
C ASP A 176 -13.77 -19.83 -3.99
N LEU A 177 -14.22 -19.11 -2.98
CA LEU A 177 -14.77 -17.77 -3.11
C LEU A 177 -13.70 -16.71 -3.06
N LEU A 178 -13.88 -15.67 -3.84
CA LEU A 178 -13.09 -14.44 -3.82
C LEU A 178 -13.81 -13.41 -2.94
N VAL A 179 -13.30 -13.15 -1.75
CA VAL A 179 -13.80 -12.12 -0.84
C VAL A 179 -12.97 -10.86 -1.04
N GLY A 180 -13.56 -9.85 -1.68
CA GLY A 180 -12.93 -8.56 -1.92
C GLY A 180 -13.11 -7.63 -0.73
N ILE A 181 -12.03 -7.02 -0.25
CA ILE A 181 -12.03 -5.97 0.78
C ILE A 181 -11.85 -4.61 0.10
N SER A 182 -12.72 -3.66 0.43
CA SER A 182 -12.76 -2.36 -0.22
C SER A 182 -11.44 -1.60 -0.15
N SER A 183 -11.07 -0.97 -1.25
CA SER A 183 -9.99 0.02 -1.29
C SER A 183 -10.44 1.37 -0.73
N SER A 184 -9.48 2.26 -0.47
CA SER A 184 -9.74 3.67 -0.12
C SER A 184 -9.86 4.58 -1.35
N GLY A 185 -9.68 4.05 -2.54
CA GLY A 185 -9.64 4.75 -3.82
C GLY A 185 -8.57 4.15 -4.74
N VAL A 186 -7.89 4.99 -5.50
CA VAL A 186 -6.89 4.57 -6.50
C VAL A 186 -5.67 3.87 -5.87
N HIS A 187 -5.41 4.10 -4.59
CA HIS A 187 -4.20 3.69 -3.89
C HIS A 187 -2.94 4.38 -4.45
N SER A 188 -1.91 3.62 -4.86
CA SER A 188 -0.65 4.17 -5.39
C SER A 188 -0.33 3.67 -6.80
N ASN A 189 -1.28 3.02 -7.48
CA ASN A 189 -1.07 2.45 -8.81
C ASN A 189 -1.88 3.18 -9.89
N GLY A 190 -1.41 3.11 -11.15
CA GLY A 190 -2.11 3.72 -12.28
C GLY A 190 -1.93 5.23 -12.41
N PHE A 191 -1.12 5.89 -11.57
CA PHE A 191 -0.99 7.35 -11.54
C PHE A 191 -0.35 7.96 -12.79
N SER A 192 0.37 7.21 -13.60
CA SER A 192 0.83 7.69 -14.90
C SER A 192 -0.35 7.98 -15.83
N LEU A 193 -1.36 7.10 -15.86
CA LEU A 193 -2.59 7.31 -16.61
C LEU A 193 -3.46 8.40 -15.97
N VAL A 194 -3.64 8.38 -14.66
CA VAL A 194 -4.35 9.43 -13.92
C VAL A 194 -3.82 10.82 -14.28
N ARG A 195 -2.50 11.01 -14.24
CA ARG A 195 -1.86 12.28 -14.58
C ARG A 195 -2.03 12.65 -16.06
N LYS A 196 -1.98 11.66 -16.96
CA LYS A 196 -2.27 11.90 -18.38
C LYS A 196 -3.70 12.41 -18.55
N ILE A 197 -4.67 11.73 -17.98
CA ILE A 197 -6.10 12.11 -18.05
C ILE A 197 -6.30 13.53 -17.51
N ILE A 198 -5.79 13.81 -16.32
CA ILE A 198 -6.05 15.09 -15.62
C ILE A 198 -5.34 16.25 -16.30
N PHE A 199 -4.02 16.14 -16.53
CA PHE A 199 -3.22 17.29 -16.91
C PHE A 199 -3.03 17.44 -18.41
N LYS A 200 -2.83 16.31 -19.13
CA LYS A 200 -2.52 16.39 -20.57
C LYS A 200 -3.78 16.46 -21.41
N ASP A 201 -4.75 15.58 -21.11
CA ASP A 201 -5.91 15.42 -21.97
C ASP A 201 -7.02 16.42 -21.63
N ASN A 202 -7.28 16.69 -20.34
CA ASN A 202 -8.44 17.47 -19.90
C ASN A 202 -8.12 18.77 -19.15
N LYS A 203 -6.86 18.97 -18.71
CA LYS A 203 -6.42 20.17 -17.95
C LYS A 203 -7.28 20.43 -16.71
N LEU A 204 -7.64 19.39 -15.97
CA LEU A 204 -8.47 19.48 -14.78
C LEU A 204 -7.67 20.11 -13.63
N ASP A 205 -8.34 20.92 -12.81
CA ASP A 205 -7.73 21.54 -11.63
C ASP A 205 -7.88 20.60 -10.42
N LEU A 206 -6.77 20.27 -9.75
CA LEU A 206 -6.76 19.44 -8.55
C LEU A 206 -7.54 20.08 -7.38
N LYS A 207 -7.60 21.41 -7.32
CA LYS A 207 -8.29 22.15 -6.26
C LYS A 207 -9.79 22.32 -6.53
N GLN A 208 -10.25 21.95 -7.71
CA GLN A 208 -11.67 22.03 -8.05
C GLN A 208 -12.44 20.96 -7.27
N HIS A 209 -13.57 21.37 -6.69
CA HIS A 209 -14.57 20.49 -6.09
C HIS A 209 -15.43 19.83 -7.17
N TYR A 210 -15.67 18.54 -7.04
CA TYR A 210 -16.59 17.78 -7.89
C TYR A 210 -17.63 17.12 -7.01
N ASP A 211 -18.91 17.41 -7.26
CA ASP A 211 -20.04 16.87 -6.47
C ASP A 211 -20.06 15.34 -6.51
N GLU A 212 -19.73 14.76 -7.67
CA GLU A 212 -19.65 13.31 -7.86
C GLU A 212 -18.55 12.65 -7.03
N LEU A 213 -17.49 13.38 -6.64
CA LEU A 213 -16.40 12.91 -5.76
C LEU A 213 -16.65 13.25 -4.28
N GLY A 214 -17.58 14.16 -4.00
CA GLY A 214 -17.83 14.67 -2.65
C GLY A 214 -16.67 15.48 -2.06
N GLY A 215 -15.74 15.99 -2.91
CA GLY A 215 -14.55 16.72 -2.48
C GLY A 215 -13.74 17.26 -3.63
N THR A 216 -12.51 17.75 -3.33
CA THR A 216 -11.60 18.16 -4.39
C THR A 216 -10.99 16.95 -5.09
N LEU A 217 -10.66 17.11 -6.37
CA LEU A 217 -9.98 16.04 -7.12
C LEU A 217 -8.64 15.65 -6.48
N GLY A 218 -7.87 16.65 -6.04
CA GLY A 218 -6.56 16.42 -5.41
C GLY A 218 -6.66 15.65 -4.09
N ASP A 219 -7.59 16.01 -3.20
CA ASP A 219 -7.78 15.29 -1.94
C ASP A 219 -8.25 13.85 -2.18
N THR A 220 -9.16 13.65 -3.13
CA THR A 220 -9.63 12.30 -3.51
C THR A 220 -8.47 11.44 -4.01
N LEU A 221 -7.62 11.97 -4.87
CA LEU A 221 -6.47 11.23 -5.44
C LEU A 221 -5.32 11.04 -4.45
N LEU A 222 -5.16 11.95 -3.47
CA LEU A 222 -4.15 11.83 -2.41
C LEU A 222 -4.63 11.00 -1.21
N THR A 223 -5.86 10.46 -1.25
CA THR A 223 -6.30 9.49 -0.24
C THR A 223 -5.27 8.37 -0.12
N PRO A 224 -4.75 8.08 1.09
CA PRO A 224 -3.70 7.08 1.27
C PRO A 224 -4.19 5.68 0.93
N THR A 225 -3.25 4.86 0.48
CA THR A 225 -3.44 3.41 0.30
C THR A 225 -3.86 2.77 1.61
N ARG A 226 -4.89 1.93 1.55
CA ARG A 226 -5.40 1.20 2.72
C ARG A 226 -4.41 0.13 3.17
N ILE A 227 -4.26 -0.01 4.48
CA ILE A 227 -3.46 -1.05 5.12
C ILE A 227 -4.40 -2.11 5.67
N TYR A 228 -4.22 -3.36 5.23
CA TYR A 228 -5.10 -4.50 5.56
C TYR A 228 -4.54 -5.42 6.64
N VAL A 229 -3.36 -5.10 7.19
CA VAL A 229 -2.57 -5.98 8.05
C VAL A 229 -3.36 -6.46 9.26
N LYS A 230 -3.86 -5.54 10.10
CA LYS A 230 -4.52 -5.92 11.36
C LYS A 230 -5.79 -6.77 11.16
N PRO A 231 -6.75 -6.36 10.29
CA PRO A 231 -7.95 -7.15 10.10
C PRO A 231 -7.67 -8.52 9.48
N VAL A 232 -6.75 -8.63 8.52
CA VAL A 232 -6.46 -9.92 7.88
C VAL A 232 -5.70 -10.85 8.82
N LEU A 233 -4.71 -10.36 9.59
CA LEU A 233 -4.02 -11.16 10.61
C LEU A 233 -4.99 -11.67 11.69
N GLU A 234 -6.03 -10.91 12.04
CA GLU A 234 -7.06 -11.37 12.98
C GLU A 234 -7.90 -12.48 12.37
N LEU A 235 -8.28 -12.37 11.08
CA LEU A 235 -8.98 -13.43 10.37
C LEU A 235 -8.18 -14.74 10.36
N LEU A 236 -6.88 -14.66 10.06
CA LEU A 236 -5.98 -15.83 9.97
C LEU A 236 -5.89 -16.65 11.26
N LYS A 237 -6.37 -16.13 12.39
CA LYS A 237 -6.47 -16.90 13.63
C LYS A 237 -7.62 -17.90 13.63
N ASN A 238 -8.65 -17.67 12.79
CA ASN A 238 -9.92 -18.40 12.86
C ASN A 238 -10.36 -18.96 11.49
N ILE A 239 -9.85 -18.43 10.39
CA ILE A 239 -10.22 -18.79 9.02
C ILE A 239 -9.00 -19.36 8.32
N ASP A 240 -9.16 -20.49 7.63
CA ASP A 240 -8.14 -21.03 6.73
C ASP A 240 -8.24 -20.31 5.39
N ILE A 241 -7.45 -19.25 5.22
CA ILE A 241 -7.39 -18.48 3.98
C ILE A 241 -6.43 -19.19 3.03
N HIS A 242 -6.92 -19.57 1.85
CA HIS A 242 -6.17 -20.34 0.87
C HIS A 242 -5.17 -19.49 0.09
N ALA A 243 -5.54 -18.22 -0.18
CA ALA A 243 -4.64 -17.23 -0.79
C ALA A 243 -5.07 -15.80 -0.45
N ILE A 244 -4.13 -14.87 -0.57
CA ILE A 244 -4.36 -13.44 -0.41
C ILE A 244 -3.75 -12.73 -1.63
N CYS A 245 -4.52 -11.83 -2.26
CA CYS A 245 -4.05 -11.04 -3.39
C CYS A 245 -4.11 -9.56 -3.05
N HIS A 246 -2.98 -8.87 -3.09
CA HIS A 246 -2.93 -7.42 -3.05
C HIS A 246 -3.13 -6.87 -4.46
N ILE A 247 -4.18 -6.08 -4.68
CA ILE A 247 -4.51 -5.55 -6.00
C ILE A 247 -3.76 -4.24 -6.24
N THR A 248 -2.71 -4.33 -7.02
CA THR A 248 -1.78 -3.25 -7.37
C THR A 248 -1.79 -2.96 -8.88
N GLY A 249 -0.68 -2.50 -9.47
CA GLY A 249 -0.54 -2.32 -10.91
C GLY A 249 -0.84 -3.61 -11.68
N GLY A 250 -1.50 -3.48 -12.82
CA GLY A 250 -2.02 -4.62 -13.58
C GLY A 250 -3.41 -5.11 -13.11
N GLY A 251 -3.97 -4.48 -12.07
CA GLY A 251 -5.35 -4.71 -11.64
C GLY A 251 -5.67 -6.17 -11.31
N PHE A 252 -6.86 -6.62 -11.70
CA PHE A 252 -7.31 -7.99 -11.44
C PHE A 252 -6.59 -9.00 -12.34
N ASP A 253 -6.31 -8.61 -13.58
CA ASP A 253 -5.75 -9.51 -14.60
C ASP A 253 -4.33 -10.00 -14.26
N GLU A 254 -3.51 -9.18 -13.62
CA GLU A 254 -2.12 -9.53 -13.33
C GLU A 254 -1.89 -9.97 -11.87
N ASN A 255 -2.75 -9.57 -10.93
CA ASN A 255 -2.51 -9.89 -9.53
C ASN A 255 -3.18 -11.19 -9.07
N ILE A 256 -4.43 -11.47 -9.50
CA ILE A 256 -5.13 -12.67 -9.03
C ILE A 256 -4.51 -13.96 -9.57
N PRO A 257 -4.09 -14.04 -10.86
CA PRO A 257 -3.47 -15.27 -11.37
C PRO A 257 -2.20 -15.72 -10.64
N ARG A 258 -1.52 -14.82 -9.91
CA ARG A 258 -0.29 -15.16 -9.16
C ARG A 258 -0.49 -16.22 -8.08
N VAL A 259 -1.72 -16.42 -7.62
CA VAL A 259 -2.06 -17.36 -6.54
C VAL A 259 -2.85 -18.56 -7.03
N LEU A 260 -3.06 -18.69 -8.35
CA LEU A 260 -3.80 -19.80 -8.95
C LEU A 260 -2.84 -20.90 -9.43
N HIS A 261 -3.36 -22.13 -9.52
CA HIS A 261 -2.67 -23.26 -10.14
C HIS A 261 -2.91 -23.28 -11.67
N ASP A 262 -2.06 -24.01 -12.39
CA ASP A 262 -2.25 -24.26 -13.82
C ASP A 262 -3.63 -24.88 -14.08
N GLY A 263 -4.33 -24.36 -15.08
CA GLY A 263 -5.69 -24.77 -15.44
C GLY A 263 -6.79 -24.09 -14.63
N GLN A 264 -6.45 -23.31 -13.61
CA GLN A 264 -7.43 -22.51 -12.87
C GLN A 264 -7.57 -21.10 -13.47
N GLY A 265 -8.74 -20.51 -13.27
CA GLY A 265 -9.03 -19.11 -13.55
C GLY A 265 -10.02 -18.58 -12.55
N ILE A 266 -10.57 -17.42 -12.83
CA ILE A 266 -11.54 -16.75 -11.96
C ILE A 266 -12.72 -16.21 -12.76
N TYR A 267 -13.88 -16.22 -12.11
CA TYR A 267 -15.07 -15.50 -12.52
C TYR A 267 -15.37 -14.42 -11.50
N ILE A 268 -15.50 -13.18 -11.94
CA ILE A 268 -15.83 -12.01 -11.11
C ILE A 268 -17.14 -11.42 -11.62
N LYS A 269 -18.00 -11.02 -10.70
CA LYS A 269 -19.28 -10.37 -11.01
C LYS A 269 -19.23 -8.91 -10.58
N GLU A 270 -19.18 -7.99 -11.54
CA GLU A 270 -19.34 -6.57 -11.27
C GLU A 270 -20.72 -6.30 -10.64
N GLY A 271 -20.80 -5.26 -9.79
CA GLY A 271 -22.02 -4.96 -9.03
C GLY A 271 -22.17 -5.72 -7.72
N SER A 272 -21.28 -6.71 -7.44
CA SER A 272 -21.24 -7.37 -6.13
C SER A 272 -20.52 -6.55 -5.03
N TRP A 273 -19.88 -5.45 -5.41
CA TRP A 273 -19.28 -4.46 -4.50
C TRP A 273 -19.54 -3.04 -4.99
N THR A 274 -19.22 -2.05 -4.16
CA THR A 274 -19.34 -0.64 -4.53
C THR A 274 -18.03 -0.15 -5.15
N ILE A 275 -18.08 0.30 -6.39
CA ILE A 275 -16.97 0.97 -7.07
C ILE A 275 -16.93 2.44 -6.61
N PRO A 276 -15.84 2.95 -6.02
CA PRO A 276 -15.69 4.35 -5.64
C PRO A 276 -15.84 5.31 -6.82
N PRO A 277 -16.45 6.50 -6.62
CA PRO A 277 -16.77 7.45 -7.70
C PRO A 277 -15.55 7.92 -8.52
N ILE A 278 -14.37 7.84 -7.96
CA ILE A 278 -13.14 8.22 -8.67
C ILE A 278 -12.89 7.36 -9.93
N PHE A 279 -13.28 6.07 -9.93
CA PHE A 279 -13.06 5.20 -11.08
C PHE A 279 -13.97 5.55 -12.25
N PRO A 280 -15.33 5.67 -12.11
CA PRO A 280 -16.17 6.19 -13.18
C PRO A 280 -15.76 7.60 -13.63
N PHE A 281 -15.26 8.44 -12.72
CA PHE A 281 -14.73 9.75 -13.07
C PHE A 281 -13.53 9.62 -14.02
N LEU A 282 -12.52 8.79 -13.68
CA LEU A 282 -11.35 8.58 -14.51
C LEU A 282 -11.71 7.92 -15.85
N GLU A 283 -12.63 6.97 -15.86
CA GLU A 283 -13.14 6.32 -17.07
C GLU A 283 -13.77 7.35 -18.03
N LYS A 284 -14.68 8.18 -17.52
CA LYS A 284 -15.38 9.24 -18.27
C LYS A 284 -14.43 10.23 -18.90
N TYR A 285 -13.51 10.80 -18.09
CA TYR A 285 -12.60 11.84 -18.57
C TYR A 285 -11.45 11.27 -19.40
N GLY A 286 -11.02 10.04 -19.12
CA GLY A 286 -9.97 9.32 -19.86
C GLY A 286 -10.46 8.60 -21.11
N GLN A 287 -11.78 8.46 -21.27
CA GLN A 287 -12.40 7.63 -22.32
C GLN A 287 -11.74 6.23 -22.38
N VAL A 288 -11.42 5.70 -21.20
CA VAL A 288 -10.82 4.37 -21.07
C VAL A 288 -11.90 3.32 -21.24
N PRO A 289 -11.71 2.27 -22.05
CA PRO A 289 -12.66 1.18 -22.13
C PRO A 289 -12.94 0.56 -20.76
N HIS A 290 -14.21 0.34 -20.42
CA HIS A 290 -14.61 -0.12 -19.08
C HIS A 290 -13.86 -1.38 -18.62
N ARG A 291 -13.73 -2.39 -19.47
CA ARG A 291 -12.96 -3.61 -19.18
C ARG A 291 -11.49 -3.35 -18.89
N GLU A 292 -10.90 -2.35 -19.56
CA GLU A 292 -9.48 -1.98 -19.36
C GLU A 292 -9.24 -1.33 -17.99
N MET A 293 -10.26 -0.69 -17.42
CA MET A 293 -10.17 -0.14 -16.06
C MET A 293 -9.80 -1.20 -15.01
N PHE A 294 -10.28 -2.45 -15.18
CA PHE A 294 -9.97 -3.58 -14.29
C PHE A 294 -8.57 -4.14 -14.46
N ASN A 295 -7.91 -3.84 -15.57
CA ASN A 295 -6.50 -4.18 -15.81
C ASN A 295 -5.55 -3.10 -15.25
N ILE A 296 -6.01 -1.87 -15.11
CA ILE A 296 -5.16 -0.75 -14.67
C ILE A 296 -5.31 -0.47 -13.19
N PHE A 297 -6.55 -0.51 -12.68
CA PHE A 297 -6.93 -0.06 -11.35
C PHE A 297 -7.52 -1.17 -10.49
N ASN A 298 -7.55 -0.94 -9.19
CA ASN A 298 -8.17 -1.86 -8.22
C ASN A 298 -9.71 -1.85 -8.24
N MET A 299 -10.33 -0.94 -8.95
CA MET A 299 -11.79 -0.77 -9.11
C MET A 299 -12.58 -0.85 -7.80
N GLY A 300 -12.00 -0.41 -6.70
CA GLY A 300 -12.63 -0.40 -5.38
C GLY A 300 -12.34 -1.63 -4.51
N VAL A 301 -11.54 -2.59 -4.98
CA VAL A 301 -11.11 -3.77 -4.24
C VAL A 301 -9.60 -3.76 -4.12
N GLY A 302 -9.06 -3.48 -2.93
CA GLY A 302 -7.61 -3.40 -2.76
C GLY A 302 -6.96 -4.69 -2.27
N MET A 303 -7.74 -5.60 -1.65
CA MET A 303 -7.28 -6.90 -1.19
C MET A 303 -8.35 -7.95 -1.47
N ILE A 304 -7.94 -9.13 -1.91
CA ILE A 304 -8.83 -10.28 -2.11
C ILE A 304 -8.34 -11.43 -1.25
N LEU A 305 -9.27 -12.07 -0.53
CA LEU A 305 -9.04 -13.30 0.21
C LEU A 305 -9.71 -14.45 -0.55
N VAL A 306 -8.98 -15.54 -0.77
CA VAL A 306 -9.53 -16.78 -1.34
C VAL A 306 -9.86 -17.72 -0.20
N VAL A 307 -11.12 -18.11 -0.07
CA VAL A 307 -11.63 -18.91 1.05
C VAL A 307 -12.55 -20.04 0.58
N ASP A 308 -12.61 -21.12 1.34
CA ASP A 308 -13.59 -22.18 1.14
C ASP A 308 -15.02 -21.62 1.28
N PRO A 309 -15.99 -22.00 0.42
CA PRO A 309 -17.39 -21.56 0.53
C PRO A 309 -18.03 -21.76 1.91
N LYS A 310 -17.62 -22.79 2.67
CA LYS A 310 -18.12 -23.01 4.03
C LYS A 310 -17.76 -21.88 5.01
N ASP A 311 -16.69 -21.15 4.73
CA ASP A 311 -16.15 -20.08 5.61
C ASP A 311 -16.67 -18.70 5.24
N GLU A 312 -17.52 -18.57 4.18
CA GLU A 312 -18.05 -17.32 3.66
C GLU A 312 -18.66 -16.43 4.76
N GLN A 313 -19.68 -16.95 5.44
CA GLN A 313 -20.44 -16.15 6.41
C GLN A 313 -19.57 -15.70 7.59
N GLN A 314 -18.70 -16.59 8.07
CA GLN A 314 -17.77 -16.26 9.16
C GLN A 314 -16.77 -15.19 8.73
N THR A 315 -16.20 -15.31 7.53
CA THR A 315 -15.24 -14.34 6.97
C THR A 315 -15.88 -12.96 6.85
N LEU A 316 -17.07 -12.86 6.25
CA LEU A 316 -17.76 -11.59 6.08
C LEU A 316 -18.19 -10.97 7.42
N SER A 317 -18.67 -11.78 8.37
CA SER A 317 -19.04 -11.31 9.71
C SER A 317 -17.85 -10.73 10.46
N MET A 318 -16.73 -11.46 10.49
CA MET A 318 -15.51 -11.01 11.16
C MET A 318 -14.95 -9.74 10.52
N LEU A 319 -14.90 -9.65 9.19
CA LEU A 319 -14.47 -8.42 8.50
C LEU A 319 -15.34 -7.22 8.87
N LYS A 320 -16.67 -7.41 8.92
CA LYS A 320 -17.60 -6.36 9.33
C LYS A 320 -17.38 -5.92 10.79
N GLU A 321 -17.16 -6.86 11.71
CA GLU A 321 -16.85 -6.57 13.13
C GLU A 321 -15.53 -5.81 13.28
N LEU A 322 -14.55 -6.08 12.41
CA LEU A 322 -13.27 -5.36 12.33
C LEU A 322 -13.35 -4.01 11.59
N GLY A 323 -14.57 -3.61 11.16
CA GLY A 323 -14.82 -2.34 10.49
C GLY A 323 -14.49 -2.33 9.00
N GLU A 324 -14.29 -3.50 8.39
CA GLU A 324 -14.01 -3.65 6.98
C GLU A 324 -15.30 -3.74 6.16
N LYS A 325 -15.28 -3.15 4.96
CA LYS A 325 -16.30 -3.38 3.94
C LYS A 325 -15.79 -4.46 3.00
N ALA A 326 -16.48 -5.59 2.98
CA ALA A 326 -16.11 -6.72 2.15
C ALA A 326 -17.35 -7.40 1.56
N SER A 327 -17.17 -8.05 0.42
CA SER A 327 -18.20 -8.83 -0.25
C SER A 327 -17.59 -9.99 -1.03
N VAL A 328 -18.38 -11.03 -1.30
CA VAL A 328 -18.01 -12.04 -2.29
C VAL A 328 -18.11 -11.42 -3.68
N ILE A 329 -16.99 -11.33 -4.36
CA ILE A 329 -16.90 -10.70 -5.69
C ILE A 329 -16.83 -11.71 -6.83
N GLY A 330 -16.59 -12.99 -6.52
CA GLY A 330 -16.42 -14.02 -7.52
C GLY A 330 -15.97 -15.34 -6.94
N ARG A 331 -15.46 -16.22 -7.79
CA ARG A 331 -14.97 -17.54 -7.43
C ARG A 331 -13.85 -18.03 -8.33
N VAL A 332 -13.10 -19.00 -7.88
CA VAL A 332 -12.12 -19.77 -8.66
C VAL A 332 -12.85 -20.75 -9.59
N THR A 333 -12.40 -20.85 -10.84
CA THR A 333 -12.98 -21.71 -11.88
C THR A 333 -11.95 -22.70 -12.43
N ASP A 334 -12.45 -23.71 -13.16
CA ASP A 334 -11.64 -24.71 -13.88
C ASP A 334 -11.29 -24.30 -15.31
N LYS A 335 -11.46 -23.04 -15.65
CA LYS A 335 -11.15 -22.45 -16.95
C LYS A 335 -10.16 -21.31 -16.76
N GLU A 336 -8.97 -21.43 -17.35
CA GLU A 336 -7.93 -20.40 -17.26
C GLU A 336 -8.41 -19.02 -17.70
N GLY A 337 -7.87 -18.01 -17.03
CA GLY A 337 -8.09 -16.60 -17.32
C GLY A 337 -8.92 -15.86 -16.29
N VAL A 338 -9.11 -14.58 -16.56
CA VAL A 338 -9.87 -13.65 -15.72
C VAL A 338 -11.14 -13.26 -16.48
N GLU A 339 -12.25 -13.88 -16.14
CA GLU A 339 -13.57 -13.56 -16.67
C GLU A 339 -14.27 -12.56 -15.74
N ILE A 340 -14.65 -11.40 -16.27
CA ILE A 340 -15.41 -10.38 -15.53
C ILE A 340 -16.75 -10.18 -16.21
N ASP A 341 -17.81 -10.50 -15.49
CA ASP A 341 -19.20 -10.23 -15.90
C ASP A 341 -19.48 -8.77 -15.62
N LEU A 342 -19.39 -7.94 -16.67
CA LEU A 342 -19.55 -6.49 -16.62
C LEU A 342 -21.02 -6.11 -16.62
N LEU A 343 -21.39 -5.01 -15.92
CA LEU A 343 -22.74 -4.42 -15.88
C LEU A 343 -23.04 -3.61 -17.13
#